data_253b68c020ca2a898542c7863eb0d777
#
_entry.id   253b68c020ca2a898542c7863eb0d777
#
_cell.length_a   1.000
_cell.length_b   1.000
_cell.length_c   1.000
_cell.angle_alpha   90.00
_cell.angle_beta   90.00
_cell.angle_gamma   90.00
#
_symmetry.space_group_name_H-M   'P 1'
#
loop_
_entity.id
_entity.type
_entity.pdbx_description
1 polymer ?
#
loop_
_entity_poly.entity_id
_entity_poly.type
_entity_poly.pdbx_seq_one_letter_code
_entity_poly.pdbx_strand_id
1 'polypeptide(L)'
;LIVPLLQIIMFGMGSQMSVNDFAGVIKMPKGVIIGIVSQYSIMPLVGFTIAYMFNFPTEIAAGVLLIGCAPSGLASNVMSYIARANLALAVTLAAIATLLSPLMTPLLMQTLAGQYIEIKFWSMMLDIINMMILPIIAGFIFNLFSKGIISNRGKIIQLLSYLVIILLKNFIYL
;
A
#
# COMPACT_ATOMS: atom_id res chain seq x y z
N LEU A 1 -6.80 -11.07 -15.61
CA LEU A 1 -6.68 -9.66 -16.06
C LEU A 1 -6.38 -8.68 -14.91
N ILE A 2 -6.93 -8.89 -13.70
CA ILE A 2 -6.77 -8.00 -12.55
C ILE A 2 -5.31 -7.92 -12.07
N VAL A 3 -4.61 -9.05 -11.98
CA VAL A 3 -3.23 -9.11 -11.48
C VAL A 3 -2.25 -8.26 -12.29
N PRO A 4 -2.16 -8.38 -13.64
CA PRO A 4 -1.24 -7.54 -14.42
C PRO A 4 -1.59 -6.06 -14.36
N LEU A 5 -2.87 -5.70 -14.25
CA LEU A 5 -3.28 -4.31 -14.09
C LEU A 5 -2.82 -3.73 -12.74
N LEU A 6 -2.94 -4.49 -11.65
CA LEU A 6 -2.41 -4.12 -10.35
C LEU A 6 -0.89 -3.95 -10.39
N GLN A 7 -0.17 -4.85 -11.05
CA GLN A 7 1.28 -4.75 -11.21
C GLN A 7 1.71 -3.49 -11.97
N ILE A 8 0.97 -3.07 -13.00
CA ILE A 8 1.24 -1.83 -13.74
C ILE A 8 1.04 -0.61 -12.83
N ILE A 9 -0.03 -0.59 -12.02
CA ILE A 9 -0.28 0.48 -11.06
C ILE A 9 0.85 0.55 -10.03
N MET A 10 1.27 -0.59 -9.48
CA MET A 10 2.35 -0.67 -8.50
C MET A 10 3.71 -0.25 -9.10
N PHE A 11 3.98 -0.61 -10.35
CA PHE A 11 5.14 -0.12 -11.10
C PHE A 11 5.09 1.40 -11.26
N GLY A 12 3.94 1.96 -11.61
CA GLY A 12 3.73 3.41 -11.71
C GLY A 12 3.98 4.12 -10.37
N MET A 13 3.54 3.54 -9.25
CA MET A 13 3.84 4.04 -7.91
C MET A 13 5.34 3.99 -7.61
N GLY A 14 5.99 2.85 -7.86
CA GLY A 14 7.43 2.68 -7.67
C GLY A 14 8.26 3.68 -8.47
N SER A 15 7.85 3.98 -9.70
CA SER A 15 8.52 4.95 -10.57
C SER A 15 8.44 6.41 -10.08
N GLN A 16 7.53 6.71 -9.17
CA GLN A 16 7.39 8.03 -8.55
C GLN A 16 8.14 8.14 -7.22
N MET A 17 8.54 7.01 -6.62
CA MET A 17 9.28 7.00 -5.37
C MET A 17 10.71 7.52 -5.59
N SER A 18 11.18 8.33 -4.64
CA SER A 18 12.53 8.87 -4.61
C SER A 18 13.30 8.35 -3.39
N VAL A 19 14.62 8.31 -3.50
CA VAL A 19 15.50 8.02 -2.35
C VAL A 19 15.22 9.00 -1.18
N ASN A 20 14.84 10.24 -1.51
CA ASN A 20 14.49 11.25 -0.52
C ASN A 20 13.24 10.90 0.30
N ASP A 21 12.35 10.06 -0.22
CA ASP A 21 11.15 9.62 0.51
C ASP A 21 11.52 8.74 1.71
N PHE A 22 12.66 8.05 1.63
CA PHE A 22 13.21 7.27 2.74
C PHE A 22 14.08 8.10 3.70
N ALA A 23 14.54 9.29 3.28
CA ALA A 23 15.33 10.18 4.14
C ALA A 23 14.55 10.68 5.38
N GLY A 24 13.22 10.64 5.33
CA GLY A 24 12.37 10.95 6.48
C GLY A 24 12.58 10.04 7.68
N VAL A 25 13.01 8.78 7.45
CA VAL A 25 13.38 7.83 8.53
C VAL A 25 14.51 8.40 9.39
N ILE A 26 15.53 8.95 8.75
CA ILE A 26 16.71 9.51 9.42
C ILE A 26 16.36 10.85 10.07
N LYS A 27 15.54 11.66 9.41
CA LYS A 27 15.20 13.02 9.89
C LYS A 27 14.17 13.02 11.03
N MET A 28 13.23 12.06 11.03
CA MET A 28 12.12 12.01 11.99
C MET A 28 11.85 10.58 12.49
N PRO A 29 12.84 9.90 13.10
CA PRO A 29 12.73 8.48 13.44
C PRO A 29 11.58 8.20 14.42
N LYS A 30 11.37 9.07 15.41
CA LYS A 30 10.26 8.93 16.38
C LYS A 30 8.89 8.98 15.69
N GLY A 31 8.68 9.92 14.78
CA GLY A 31 7.42 10.05 14.03
C GLY A 31 7.14 8.84 13.15
N VAL A 32 8.18 8.30 12.52
CA VAL A 32 8.08 7.10 11.67
C VAL A 32 7.74 5.86 12.50
N ILE A 33 8.43 5.63 13.61
CA ILE A 33 8.16 4.47 14.49
C ILE A 33 6.73 4.53 15.04
N ILE A 34 6.32 5.68 15.59
CA ILE A 34 4.97 5.87 16.14
C ILE A 34 3.92 5.68 15.03
N GLY A 35 4.15 6.23 13.84
CA GLY A 35 3.22 6.09 12.72
C GLY A 35 3.05 4.64 12.26
N ILE A 36 4.14 3.88 12.12
CA ILE A 36 4.09 2.45 11.73
C ILE A 36 3.42 1.62 12.80
N VAL A 37 3.78 1.81 14.08
CA VAL A 37 3.13 1.09 15.19
C VAL A 37 1.63 1.41 15.23
N SER A 38 1.24 2.67 15.08
CA SER A 38 -0.17 3.07 15.03
C SER A 38 -0.89 2.46 13.84
N GLN A 39 -0.28 2.45 12.66
CA GLN A 39 -0.85 1.88 11.44
C GLN A 39 -1.16 0.40 11.62
N TYR A 40 -0.20 -0.38 12.09
CA TYR A 40 -0.34 -1.84 12.22
C TYR A 40 -0.97 -2.31 13.54
N SER A 41 -1.31 -1.39 14.44
CA SER A 41 -2.07 -1.69 15.67
C SER A 41 -3.49 -1.17 15.57
N ILE A 42 -3.68 0.14 15.36
CA ILE A 42 -4.99 0.78 15.43
C ILE A 42 -5.88 0.36 14.25
N MET A 43 -5.36 0.38 13.02
CA MET A 43 -6.17 0.09 11.84
C MET A 43 -6.69 -1.36 11.80
N PRO A 44 -5.87 -2.41 12.08
CA PRO A 44 -6.37 -3.77 12.18
C PRO A 44 -7.37 -3.97 13.32
N LEU A 45 -7.16 -3.32 14.47
CA LEU A 45 -8.11 -3.38 15.59
C LEU A 45 -9.44 -2.73 15.25
N VAL A 46 -9.44 -1.59 14.56
CA VAL A 46 -10.67 -0.94 14.08
C VAL A 46 -11.37 -1.85 13.07
N GLY A 47 -10.64 -2.43 12.11
CA GLY A 47 -11.20 -3.38 11.15
C GLY A 47 -11.82 -4.60 11.83
N PHE A 48 -11.14 -5.15 12.84
CA PHE A 48 -11.66 -6.27 13.65
C PHE A 48 -12.91 -5.89 14.42
N THR A 49 -12.91 -4.73 15.08
CA THR A 49 -14.07 -4.24 15.85
C THR A 49 -15.28 -4.05 14.95
N ILE A 50 -15.11 -3.47 13.77
CA ILE A 50 -16.20 -3.28 12.79
C ILE A 50 -16.72 -4.64 12.32
N ALA A 51 -15.84 -5.55 11.93
CA ALA A 51 -16.23 -6.88 11.47
C ALA A 51 -17.04 -7.65 12.54
N TYR A 52 -16.63 -7.54 13.80
CA TYR A 52 -17.29 -8.16 14.94
C TYR A 52 -18.64 -7.51 15.28
N MET A 53 -18.70 -6.17 15.36
CA MET A 53 -19.93 -5.44 15.75
C MET A 53 -21.06 -5.60 14.74
N PHE A 54 -20.75 -5.65 13.45
CA PHE A 54 -21.78 -5.77 12.40
C PHE A 54 -22.10 -7.22 12.02
N ASN A 55 -21.48 -8.21 12.67
CA ASN A 55 -21.71 -9.64 12.41
C ASN A 55 -21.70 -9.97 10.91
N PHE A 56 -20.71 -9.47 10.19
CA PHE A 56 -20.60 -9.71 8.75
C PHE A 56 -20.39 -11.20 8.42
N PRO A 57 -20.89 -11.68 7.27
CA PRO A 57 -20.50 -12.98 6.74
C PRO A 57 -18.99 -13.12 6.69
N THR A 58 -18.49 -14.33 6.90
CA THR A 58 -17.05 -14.66 7.02
C THR A 58 -16.17 -14.02 5.94
N GLU A 59 -16.65 -14.04 4.69
CA GLU A 59 -15.92 -13.49 3.55
C GLU A 59 -15.82 -11.95 3.62
N ILE A 60 -16.91 -11.28 4.01
CA ILE A 60 -16.94 -9.81 4.15
C ILE A 60 -16.10 -9.38 5.36
N ALA A 61 -16.20 -10.11 6.47
CA ALA A 61 -15.39 -9.85 7.66
C ALA A 61 -13.90 -9.95 7.36
N ALA A 62 -13.48 -10.98 6.62
CA ALA A 62 -12.10 -11.13 6.17
C ALA A 62 -11.65 -10.00 5.24
N GLY A 63 -12.52 -9.54 4.34
CA GLY A 63 -12.26 -8.39 3.48
C GLY A 63 -12.07 -7.08 4.26
N VAL A 64 -12.91 -6.80 5.25
CA VAL A 64 -12.79 -5.63 6.13
C VAL A 64 -11.48 -5.67 6.94
N LEU A 65 -11.14 -6.84 7.47
CA LEU A 65 -9.86 -7.05 8.16
C LEU A 65 -8.67 -6.85 7.25
N LEU A 66 -8.73 -7.34 6.01
CA LEU A 66 -7.67 -7.16 5.02
C LEU A 66 -7.42 -5.68 4.72
N ILE A 67 -8.48 -4.88 4.60
CA ILE A 67 -8.37 -3.42 4.42
C ILE A 67 -7.68 -2.80 5.64
N GLY A 68 -8.03 -3.21 6.87
CA GLY A 68 -7.38 -2.74 8.10
C GLY A 68 -5.91 -3.13 8.21
N CYS A 69 -5.53 -4.29 7.68
CA CYS A 69 -4.14 -4.80 7.69
C CYS A 69 -3.30 -4.30 6.51
N ALA A 70 -3.92 -3.63 5.53
CA ALA A 70 -3.22 -3.12 4.35
C ALA A 70 -2.35 -1.89 4.68
N PRO A 71 -1.25 -1.67 3.95
CA PRO A 71 -0.45 -0.46 4.10
C PRO A 71 -1.22 0.79 3.65
N SER A 72 -0.77 1.96 4.15
CA SER A 72 -1.35 3.25 3.79
C SER A 72 -1.30 3.50 2.28
N GLY A 73 -2.40 4.00 1.71
CA GLY A 73 -2.53 4.29 0.28
C GLY A 73 -2.24 5.75 -0.08
N LEU A 74 -2.22 6.04 -1.39
CA LEU A 74 -2.01 7.38 -1.94
C LEU A 74 -3.03 8.41 -1.43
N ALA A 75 -4.26 7.99 -1.15
CA ALA A 75 -5.30 8.86 -0.62
C ALA A 75 -4.91 9.51 0.72
N SER A 76 -4.18 8.79 1.58
CA SER A 76 -3.66 9.33 2.84
C SER A 76 -2.67 10.48 2.62
N ASN A 77 -1.82 10.40 1.60
CA ASN A 77 -0.88 11.45 1.25
C ASN A 77 -1.61 12.71 0.73
N VAL A 78 -2.67 12.53 -0.06
CA VAL A 78 -3.51 13.63 -0.55
C VAL A 78 -4.23 14.31 0.62
N MET A 79 -4.79 13.54 1.54
CA MET A 79 -5.43 14.09 2.75
C MET A 79 -4.43 14.85 3.63
N SER A 80 -3.21 14.33 3.79
CA SER A 80 -2.13 15.00 4.51
C SER A 80 -1.75 16.34 3.86
N TYR A 81 -1.74 16.40 2.53
CA TYR A 81 -1.50 17.62 1.77
C TYR A 81 -2.61 18.64 1.98
N ILE A 82 -3.88 18.25 1.86
CA ILE A 82 -5.04 19.12 2.07
C ILE A 82 -5.08 19.64 3.51
N ALA A 83 -4.78 18.79 4.48
CA ALA A 83 -4.72 19.14 5.90
C ALA A 83 -3.49 20.01 6.27
N ARG A 84 -2.63 20.35 5.31
CA ARG A 84 -1.35 21.04 5.52
C ARG A 84 -0.47 20.37 6.58
N ALA A 85 -0.56 19.03 6.68
CA ALA A 85 0.26 18.24 7.57
C ALA A 85 1.67 17.99 6.97
N ASN A 86 2.53 17.30 7.70
CA ASN A 86 3.88 16.99 7.23
C ASN A 86 3.84 15.93 6.13
N LEU A 87 3.79 16.36 4.88
CA LEU A 87 3.72 15.48 3.71
C LEU A 87 4.96 14.57 3.60
N ALA A 88 6.14 15.07 3.98
CA ALA A 88 7.36 14.27 3.94
C ALA A 88 7.27 13.06 4.90
N LEU A 89 6.70 13.26 6.09
CA LEU A 89 6.45 12.17 7.03
C LEU A 89 5.40 11.19 6.48
N ALA A 90 4.30 11.68 5.91
CA ALA A 90 3.24 10.85 5.35
C ALA A 90 3.74 9.93 4.22
N VAL A 91 4.52 10.49 3.28
CA VAL A 91 5.12 9.73 2.16
C VAL A 91 6.12 8.70 2.68
N THR A 92 6.97 9.08 3.64
CA THR A 92 7.93 8.16 4.28
C THR A 92 7.21 6.99 4.97
N LEU A 93 6.14 7.27 5.71
CA LEU A 93 5.32 6.24 6.38
C LEU A 93 4.69 5.29 5.37
N ALA A 94 4.11 5.81 4.29
CA ALA A 94 3.52 5.01 3.24
C ALA A 94 4.55 4.09 2.58
N ALA A 95 5.75 4.60 2.28
CA ALA A 95 6.83 3.82 1.68
C ALA A 95 7.28 2.66 2.59
N ILE A 96 7.53 2.95 3.87
CA ILE A 96 7.99 1.93 4.84
C ILE A 96 6.88 0.93 5.13
N ALA A 97 5.63 1.38 5.32
CA ALA A 97 4.49 0.49 5.52
C ALA A 97 4.33 -0.48 4.34
N THR A 98 4.49 0.00 3.10
CA THR A 98 4.43 -0.85 1.91
C THR A 98 5.56 -1.89 1.88
N LEU A 99 6.78 -1.53 2.28
CA LEU A 99 7.90 -2.47 2.37
C LEU A 99 7.71 -3.52 3.48
N LEU A 100 7.05 -3.15 4.58
CA LEU A 100 6.76 -4.05 5.70
C LEU A 100 5.51 -4.92 5.45
N SER A 101 4.66 -4.54 4.49
CA SER A 101 3.37 -5.21 4.26
C SER A 101 3.48 -6.72 3.97
N PRO A 102 4.48 -7.26 3.24
CA PRO A 102 4.55 -8.70 2.99
C PRO A 102 4.69 -9.53 4.27
N LEU A 103 5.25 -8.96 5.31
CA LEU A 103 5.40 -9.61 6.61
C LEU A 103 4.21 -9.29 7.53
N MET A 104 3.89 -8.01 7.68
CA MET A 104 2.91 -7.53 8.65
C MET A 104 1.47 -7.89 8.27
N THR A 105 1.10 -7.74 6.99
CA THR A 105 -0.26 -8.04 6.55
C THR A 105 -0.63 -9.51 6.73
N PRO A 106 0.16 -10.52 6.28
CA PRO A 106 -0.15 -11.91 6.52
C PRO A 106 -0.13 -12.29 8.00
N LEU A 107 0.79 -11.71 8.80
CA LEU A 107 0.86 -11.96 10.23
C LEU A 107 -0.41 -11.50 10.94
N LEU A 108 -0.85 -10.27 10.69
CA LEU A 108 -2.06 -9.70 11.27
C LEU A 108 -3.32 -10.41 10.77
N MET A 109 -3.36 -10.77 9.49
CA MET A 109 -4.48 -11.53 8.95
C MET A 109 -4.55 -12.92 9.56
N GLN A 110 -3.43 -13.61 9.77
CA GLN A 110 -3.41 -14.92 10.42
C GLN A 110 -3.89 -14.84 11.87
N THR A 111 -3.51 -13.79 12.59
CA THR A 111 -3.89 -13.63 14.00
C THR A 111 -5.32 -13.16 14.20
N LEU A 112 -5.83 -12.26 13.34
CA LEU A 112 -7.16 -11.64 13.51
C LEU A 112 -8.23 -12.31 12.65
N ALA A 113 -7.91 -12.73 11.43
CA ALA A 113 -8.86 -13.35 10.50
C ALA A 113 -8.76 -14.89 10.46
N GLY A 114 -7.75 -15.48 11.10
CA GLY A 114 -7.54 -16.93 11.12
C GLY A 114 -8.71 -17.73 11.72
N GLN A 115 -9.54 -17.10 12.55
CA GLN A 115 -10.79 -17.70 13.05
C GLN A 115 -11.92 -17.71 12.02
N TYR A 116 -11.83 -16.92 10.96
CA TYR A 116 -12.85 -16.81 9.90
C TYR A 116 -12.47 -17.64 8.67
N ILE A 117 -11.19 -17.62 8.25
CA ILE A 117 -10.68 -18.32 7.07
C ILE A 117 -9.29 -18.87 7.33
N GLU A 118 -8.96 -20.02 6.73
CA GLU A 118 -7.60 -20.56 6.75
C GLU A 118 -6.67 -19.69 5.93
N ILE A 119 -5.73 -19.01 6.59
CA ILE A 119 -4.74 -18.17 5.95
C ILE A 119 -3.39 -18.89 5.97
N LYS A 120 -2.88 -19.19 4.79
CA LYS A 120 -1.53 -19.73 4.61
C LYS A 120 -0.54 -18.56 4.55
N PHE A 121 0.12 -18.28 5.67
CA PHE A 121 1.07 -17.17 5.81
C PHE A 121 2.07 -17.08 4.65
N TRP A 122 2.75 -18.16 4.31
CA TRP A 122 3.77 -18.19 3.26
C TRP A 122 3.21 -17.91 1.86
N SER A 123 2.05 -18.46 1.53
CA SER A 123 1.40 -18.18 0.25
C SER A 123 1.02 -16.71 0.12
N MET A 124 0.35 -16.18 1.14
CA MET A 124 -0.08 -14.77 1.15
C MET A 124 1.11 -13.81 1.12
N MET A 125 2.20 -14.11 1.84
CA MET A 125 3.43 -13.32 1.81
C MET A 125 4.04 -13.28 0.41
N LEU A 126 4.15 -14.43 -0.25
CA LEU A 126 4.71 -14.51 -1.61
C LEU A 126 3.81 -13.80 -2.63
N ASP A 127 2.50 -13.89 -2.49
CA ASP A 127 1.55 -13.18 -3.35
C ASP A 127 1.71 -11.67 -3.23
N ILE A 128 1.85 -11.13 -2.01
CA ILE A 128 2.09 -9.70 -1.78
C ILE A 128 3.44 -9.28 -2.37
N ILE A 129 4.50 -10.07 -2.19
CA ILE A 129 5.81 -9.78 -2.76
C ILE A 129 5.73 -9.71 -4.29
N ASN A 130 5.12 -10.71 -4.92
CA ASN A 130 5.02 -10.79 -6.37
C ASN A 130 4.09 -9.72 -6.98
N MET A 131 2.97 -9.40 -6.30
CA MET A 131 1.99 -8.46 -6.83
C MET A 131 2.34 -7.00 -6.54
N MET A 132 3.00 -6.71 -5.41
CA MET A 132 3.26 -5.33 -4.95
C MET A 132 4.74 -4.98 -4.96
N ILE A 133 5.58 -5.75 -4.27
CA ILE A 133 6.98 -5.37 -4.03
C ILE A 133 7.80 -5.45 -5.33
N LEU A 134 7.67 -6.52 -6.08
CA LEU A 134 8.43 -6.72 -7.33
C LEU A 134 8.19 -5.58 -8.35
N PRO A 135 6.95 -5.22 -8.69
CA PRO A 135 6.69 -4.10 -9.58
C PRO A 135 7.13 -2.75 -9.02
N ILE A 136 6.99 -2.51 -7.70
CA ILE A 136 7.44 -1.28 -7.06
C ILE A 136 8.96 -1.13 -7.16
N ILE A 137 9.72 -2.20 -6.87
CA ILE A 137 11.19 -2.20 -7.01
C ILE A 137 11.59 -1.95 -8.46
N ALA A 138 10.95 -2.63 -9.41
CA ALA A 138 11.22 -2.43 -10.83
C ALA A 138 10.96 -0.97 -11.25
N GLY A 139 9.85 -0.37 -10.81
CA GLY A 139 9.53 1.04 -11.06
C GLY A 139 10.54 1.99 -10.40
N PHE A 140 10.96 1.71 -9.18
CA PHE A 140 11.96 2.50 -8.45
C PHE A 140 13.34 2.46 -9.14
N ILE A 141 13.79 1.27 -9.55
CA ILE A 141 15.04 1.09 -10.31
C ILE A 141 14.95 1.85 -11.64
N PHE A 142 13.82 1.73 -12.35
CA PHE A 142 13.57 2.48 -13.58
C PHE A 142 13.69 4.00 -13.35
N ASN A 143 13.13 4.52 -12.24
CA ASN A 143 13.25 5.93 -11.89
C ASN A 143 14.72 6.35 -11.62
N LEU A 144 15.49 5.50 -10.93
CA LEU A 144 16.91 5.78 -10.66
C LEU A 144 17.74 5.91 -11.95
N PHE A 145 17.51 5.00 -12.91
CA PHE A 145 18.20 5.04 -14.20
C PHE A 145 17.70 6.18 -15.11
N SER A 146 16.44 6.58 -14.96
CA SER A 146 15.80 7.60 -15.79
C SER A 146 16.04 9.03 -15.31
N LYS A 147 16.64 9.26 -14.15
CA LYS A 147 16.90 10.59 -13.57
C LYS A 147 17.72 11.54 -14.46
N GLY A 148 18.37 11.03 -15.53
CA GLY A 148 19.13 11.85 -16.47
C GLY A 148 18.36 12.33 -17.72
N ILE A 149 17.19 11.76 -18.05
CA ILE A 149 16.60 11.93 -19.37
C ILE A 149 15.16 12.48 -19.36
N ILE A 150 14.39 12.41 -18.22
CA ILE A 150 12.93 12.47 -18.33
C ILE A 150 12.24 13.28 -17.21
N SER A 151 12.32 14.59 -17.29
CA SER A 151 11.39 15.50 -16.57
C SER A 151 9.93 15.39 -17.09
N ASN A 152 9.74 15.05 -18.37
CA ASN A 152 8.41 15.06 -19.02
C ASN A 152 7.73 13.68 -19.10
N ARG A 153 8.49 12.57 -19.06
CA ARG A 153 7.92 11.21 -19.14
C ARG A 153 7.37 10.68 -17.82
N GLY A 154 7.79 11.23 -16.69
CA GLY A 154 7.16 10.92 -15.39
C GLY A 154 5.67 11.25 -15.37
N LYS A 155 5.26 12.33 -16.05
CA LYS A 155 3.84 12.69 -16.23
C LYS A 155 3.07 11.69 -17.10
N ILE A 156 3.72 11.10 -18.10
CA ILE A 156 3.09 10.09 -18.98
C ILE A 156 2.84 8.79 -18.21
N ILE A 157 3.78 8.35 -17.39
CA ILE A 157 3.63 7.14 -16.55
C ILE A 157 2.55 7.36 -15.48
N GLN A 158 2.46 8.55 -14.90
CA GLN A 158 1.36 8.94 -14.01
C GLN A 158 0.01 8.89 -14.73
N LEU A 159 -0.09 9.50 -15.92
CA LEU A 159 -1.28 9.46 -16.75
C LEU A 159 -1.69 8.03 -17.08
N LEU A 160 -0.72 7.17 -17.40
CA LEU A 160 -0.97 5.75 -17.70
C LEU A 160 -1.51 5.00 -16.48
N SER A 161 -0.95 5.25 -15.29
CA SER A 161 -1.45 4.68 -14.04
C SER A 161 -2.88 5.14 -13.71
N TYR A 162 -3.20 6.42 -13.91
CA TYR A 162 -4.56 6.93 -13.75
C TYR A 162 -5.53 6.33 -14.77
N LEU A 163 -5.10 6.18 -16.01
CA LEU A 163 -5.92 5.58 -17.08
C LEU A 163 -6.24 4.11 -16.76
N VAL A 164 -5.26 3.36 -16.25
CA VAL A 164 -5.47 1.97 -15.81
C VAL A 164 -6.44 1.89 -14.63
N ILE A 165 -6.38 2.83 -13.66
CA ILE A 165 -7.33 2.90 -12.54
C ILE A 165 -8.75 3.17 -13.05
N ILE A 166 -8.91 4.10 -14.02
CA ILE A 166 -10.21 4.41 -14.62
C ILE A 166 -10.76 3.21 -15.40
N LEU A 167 -9.91 2.50 -16.15
CA LEU A 167 -10.30 1.29 -16.86
C LEU A 167 -10.72 0.17 -15.90
N LEU A 168 -9.99 -0.02 -14.81
CA LEU A 168 -10.35 -0.98 -13.73
C LEU A 168 -11.73 -0.63 -13.15
N LYS A 169 -11.97 0.64 -12.85
CA LYS A 169 -13.26 1.09 -12.32
C LYS A 169 -14.41 0.74 -13.30
N ASN A 170 -14.24 1.03 -14.60
CA ASN A 170 -15.27 0.70 -15.59
C ASN A 170 -15.46 -0.80 -15.78
N PHE A 171 -14.40 -1.61 -15.60
CA PHE A 171 -14.49 -3.07 -15.72
C PHE A 171 -15.15 -3.74 -14.51
N ILE A 172 -15.09 -3.13 -13.32
CA ILE A 172 -15.75 -3.64 -12.11
C ILE A 172 -17.26 -3.35 -12.12
N TYR A 173 -17.69 -2.32 -12.85
CA TYR A 173 -19.10 -1.93 -12.96
C TYR A 173 -19.81 -2.52 -14.20
N LEU A 174 -19.15 -3.35 -14.99
CA LEU A 174 -19.70 -4.14 -16.11
C LEU A 174 -19.84 -5.60 -15.70
#